data_4259f61087141a8f653dc80513b42bf0
#
_entry.id   4259f61087141a8f653dc80513b42bf0
#
_cell.length_a   1.000
_cell.length_b   1.000
_cell.length_c   1.000
_cell.angle_alpha   90.00
_cell.angle_beta   90.00
_cell.angle_gamma   90.00
#
_symmetry.space_group_name_H-M   'P 1'
#
loop_
_entity.id
_entity.type
_entity.pdbx_description
1 polymer ?
#
loop_
_entity_poly.entity_id
_entity_poly.type
_entity_poly.pdbx_seq_one_letter_code
_entity_poly.pdbx_strand_id
1 'polypeptide(L)'
;MKRLLTFFPQLQDNVQISPLAKMTLDSRKVGNGDLFIALKGHNVDGRTFIPKAIEQGASLILAEADEGVQAVEIAKEFANATACVLNVPHLPKLLSQIAGEFYTNPSEKLTLAGITGTNGKTTTAQLLAQWHNLLGGKSAVMGTIGNGLFGQVQEAANTTGSAVENQQNLANFIALGADFCAMEVSSHGLVQYRVEALQFDLAMFTNLSRDHLDYHHTMEEYAAAKFRLFSELNTKAKVLNADDETGIDWLAKLPDAVAVSVNPDFQSSHRYVKATRVAFTLQGATIEFESSWGNGTLHSQLIGAFNVVNLLLALAGLLALGHDLQKLVETAPLLKGVAGRMECVTAENRPLVLVDYAHTPDALEKALQAARLHCEGELYCIFGCGGDRDAGKRPMMANIAEQLADCVIATDDNPRTEDNQKIMADILKGFKNIGIVQVIHDR
;
A
#
# COMPACT_ATOMS: atom_id res chain seq x y z
N MET A 1 21.13 -14.95 -15.89
CA MET A 1 21.51 -14.75 -17.30
C MET A 1 20.76 -15.66 -18.28
N LYS A 2 20.82 -16.99 -18.20
CA LYS A 2 20.12 -17.88 -19.16
C LYS A 2 18.63 -17.54 -19.35
N ARG A 3 17.92 -17.09 -18.33
CA ARG A 3 16.51 -16.72 -18.38
C ARG A 3 16.26 -15.38 -19.09
N LEU A 4 17.15 -14.39 -18.95
CA LEU A 4 17.05 -13.13 -19.71
C LEU A 4 17.25 -13.35 -21.21
N LEU A 5 18.03 -14.37 -21.62
CA LEU A 5 18.22 -14.72 -23.03
C LEU A 5 16.92 -15.21 -23.69
N THR A 6 15.94 -15.68 -22.94
CA THR A 6 14.62 -16.02 -23.52
C THR A 6 13.82 -14.77 -23.95
N PHE A 7 14.02 -13.65 -23.26
CA PHE A 7 13.43 -12.36 -23.66
C PHE A 7 14.24 -11.66 -24.77
N PHE A 8 15.54 -11.86 -24.75
CA PHE A 8 16.48 -11.14 -25.62
C PHE A 8 17.39 -12.11 -26.37
N PRO A 9 16.86 -12.87 -27.35
CA PRO A 9 17.67 -13.81 -28.16
C PRO A 9 18.85 -13.13 -28.85
N GLN A 10 18.72 -11.83 -29.16
CA GLN A 10 19.77 -11.01 -29.77
C GLN A 10 21.07 -10.95 -28.94
N LEU A 11 20.97 -11.24 -27.63
CA LEU A 11 22.14 -11.29 -26.73
C LEU A 11 22.94 -12.60 -26.87
N GLN A 12 22.41 -13.63 -27.55
CA GLN A 12 23.09 -14.95 -27.65
C GLN A 12 24.34 -14.89 -28.52
N ASP A 13 24.30 -14.10 -29.59
CA ASP A 13 25.34 -14.14 -30.62
C ASP A 13 26.38 -12.99 -30.50
N ASN A 14 26.14 -11.98 -29.69
CA ASN A 14 26.92 -10.73 -29.75
C ASN A 14 27.58 -10.27 -28.44
N VAL A 15 27.40 -10.94 -27.32
CA VAL A 15 27.89 -10.38 -26.04
C VAL A 15 28.42 -11.44 -25.10
N GLN A 16 29.71 -11.37 -24.76
CA GLN A 16 30.23 -11.92 -23.51
C GLN A 16 29.70 -11.09 -22.34
N ILE A 17 28.38 -11.21 -22.06
CA ILE A 17 27.80 -10.56 -20.90
C ILE A 17 28.27 -11.35 -19.68
N SER A 18 29.11 -10.74 -18.88
CA SER A 18 29.45 -11.22 -17.54
C SER A 18 28.17 -11.41 -16.71
N PRO A 19 28.16 -12.28 -15.71
CA PRO A 19 27.01 -12.37 -14.82
C PRO A 19 26.62 -10.98 -14.32
N LEU A 20 25.37 -10.58 -14.58
CA LEU A 20 24.85 -9.27 -14.15
C LEU A 20 24.75 -9.25 -12.62
N ALA A 21 25.20 -8.15 -12.01
CA ALA A 21 25.29 -8.05 -10.54
C ALA A 21 23.92 -7.68 -9.94
N LYS A 22 23.31 -6.60 -10.38
CA LYS A 22 21.96 -6.15 -9.97
C LYS A 22 21.25 -5.42 -11.10
N MET A 23 19.95 -5.17 -10.91
CA MET A 23 19.13 -4.35 -11.80
C MET A 23 18.78 -3.04 -11.10
N THR A 24 18.83 -1.90 -11.79
CA THR A 24 18.49 -0.59 -11.21
C THR A 24 17.88 0.36 -12.23
N LEU A 25 16.94 1.20 -11.79
CA LEU A 25 16.40 2.35 -12.53
C LEU A 25 17.12 3.67 -12.19
N ASP A 26 17.94 3.67 -11.14
CA ASP A 26 18.65 4.88 -10.70
C ASP A 26 20.08 4.87 -11.24
N SER A 27 20.38 5.75 -12.21
CA SER A 27 21.70 5.87 -12.81
C SER A 27 22.82 6.18 -11.82
N ARG A 28 22.48 6.81 -10.68
CA ARG A 28 23.46 7.14 -9.61
C ARG A 28 23.90 5.91 -8.82
N LYS A 29 23.12 4.82 -8.88
CA LYS A 29 23.35 3.57 -8.17
C LYS A 29 23.95 2.48 -9.06
N VAL A 30 24.22 2.80 -10.34
CA VAL A 30 24.85 1.87 -11.26
C VAL A 30 26.30 1.60 -10.83
N GLY A 31 26.69 0.35 -10.86
CA GLY A 31 28.05 -0.11 -10.65
C GLY A 31 28.51 -1.07 -11.75
N ASN A 32 29.73 -1.58 -11.60
CA ASN A 32 30.32 -2.48 -12.56
C ASN A 32 29.53 -3.80 -12.66
N GLY A 33 29.16 -4.19 -13.87
CA GLY A 33 28.39 -5.40 -14.13
C GLY A 33 26.88 -5.26 -13.97
N ASP A 34 26.34 -4.08 -13.68
CA ASP A 34 24.90 -3.89 -13.46
C ASP A 34 24.09 -3.87 -14.76
N LEU A 35 22.80 -4.18 -14.61
CA LEU A 35 21.75 -3.95 -15.59
C LEU A 35 21.04 -2.62 -15.29
N PHE A 36 21.18 -1.62 -16.15
CA PHE A 36 20.48 -0.36 -16.05
C PHE A 36 19.19 -0.38 -16.88
N ILE A 37 18.09 0.12 -16.30
CA ILE A 37 16.79 0.26 -16.95
C ILE A 37 16.51 1.73 -17.19
N ALA A 38 16.39 2.12 -18.45
CA ALA A 38 16.18 3.50 -18.90
C ALA A 38 14.76 3.68 -19.44
N LEU A 39 13.84 4.12 -18.59
CA LEU A 39 12.44 4.39 -18.95
C LEU A 39 12.22 5.85 -19.31
N LYS A 40 11.23 6.11 -20.15
CA LYS A 40 10.65 7.45 -20.34
C LYS A 40 9.78 7.78 -19.13
N GLY A 41 10.29 8.56 -18.19
CA GLY A 41 9.51 9.02 -17.06
C GLY A 41 8.62 10.22 -17.42
N HIS A 42 7.61 10.50 -16.60
CA HIS A 42 6.74 11.67 -16.80
C HIS A 42 7.48 13.02 -16.68
N ASN A 43 8.48 13.11 -15.80
CA ASN A 43 9.20 14.35 -15.53
C ASN A 43 10.62 14.34 -16.12
N VAL A 44 11.24 13.18 -16.24
CA VAL A 44 12.64 13.03 -16.70
C VAL A 44 12.73 11.79 -17.57
N ASP A 45 13.29 11.92 -18.76
CA ASP A 45 13.59 10.79 -19.62
C ASP A 45 14.87 10.09 -19.12
N GLY A 46 14.69 8.89 -18.56
CA GLY A 46 15.78 8.08 -18.02
C GLY A 46 16.84 7.68 -19.04
N ARG A 47 16.50 7.71 -20.33
CA ARG A 47 17.43 7.38 -21.43
C ARG A 47 18.56 8.40 -21.56
N THR A 48 18.35 9.63 -21.10
CA THR A 48 19.40 10.68 -21.06
C THR A 48 20.57 10.31 -20.16
N PHE A 49 20.37 9.34 -19.25
CA PHE A 49 21.40 8.85 -18.33
C PHE A 49 22.17 7.63 -18.84
N ILE A 50 21.88 7.14 -20.07
CA ILE A 50 22.58 5.97 -20.65
C ILE A 50 24.10 6.19 -20.71
N PRO A 51 24.61 7.33 -21.23
CA PRO A 51 26.08 7.56 -21.29
C PRO A 51 26.72 7.45 -19.90
N LYS A 52 26.09 8.05 -18.88
CA LYS A 52 26.59 8.00 -17.52
C LYS A 52 26.58 6.58 -16.93
N ALA A 53 25.52 5.80 -17.22
CA ALA A 53 25.44 4.40 -16.78
C ALA A 53 26.56 3.54 -17.41
N ILE A 54 26.90 3.78 -18.67
CA ILE A 54 28.02 3.14 -19.37
C ILE A 54 29.35 3.50 -18.70
N GLU A 55 29.59 4.78 -18.41
CA GLU A 55 30.80 5.26 -17.72
C GLU A 55 30.95 4.62 -16.32
N GLN A 56 29.85 4.36 -15.64
CA GLN A 56 29.83 3.71 -14.31
C GLN A 56 29.97 2.20 -14.37
N GLY A 57 30.04 1.58 -15.55
CA GLY A 57 30.33 0.18 -15.74
C GLY A 57 29.09 -0.71 -15.90
N ALA A 58 27.93 -0.15 -16.28
CA ALA A 58 26.79 -1.00 -16.70
C ALA A 58 27.22 -1.97 -17.78
N SER A 59 26.86 -3.25 -17.67
CA SER A 59 27.14 -4.26 -18.70
C SER A 59 26.01 -4.41 -19.71
N LEU A 60 24.77 -4.18 -19.28
CA LEU A 60 23.58 -4.23 -20.12
C LEU A 60 22.67 -3.06 -19.77
N ILE A 61 22.06 -2.47 -20.80
CA ILE A 61 21.08 -1.40 -20.63
C ILE A 61 19.84 -1.75 -21.44
N LEU A 62 18.68 -1.76 -20.79
CA LEU A 62 17.39 -1.86 -21.45
C LEU A 62 16.78 -0.45 -21.50
N ALA A 63 16.67 0.11 -22.68
CA ALA A 63 16.07 1.42 -22.93
C ALA A 63 14.66 1.24 -23.47
N GLU A 64 13.72 2.03 -22.98
CA GLU A 64 12.39 2.10 -23.57
C GLU A 64 12.48 2.64 -24.99
N ALA A 65 12.00 1.86 -25.95
CA ALA A 65 12.04 2.23 -27.37
C ALA A 65 11.12 3.42 -27.70
N ASP A 66 11.37 4.10 -28.80
CA ASP A 66 10.48 5.12 -29.32
C ASP A 66 9.21 4.52 -29.92
N GLU A 67 8.18 5.36 -30.07
CA GLU A 67 6.94 4.96 -30.71
C GLU A 67 7.23 4.48 -32.16
N GLY A 68 6.60 3.35 -32.51
CA GLY A 68 6.78 2.74 -33.85
C GLY A 68 7.82 1.62 -33.88
N VAL A 69 8.70 1.49 -32.91
CA VAL A 69 9.59 0.33 -32.80
C VAL A 69 8.78 -0.89 -32.36
N GLN A 70 8.78 -1.93 -33.19
CA GLN A 70 7.94 -3.13 -32.97
C GLN A 70 8.74 -4.33 -32.41
N ALA A 71 10.05 -4.30 -32.50
CA ALA A 71 10.91 -5.40 -32.07
C ALA A 71 12.09 -4.88 -31.24
N VAL A 72 12.63 -5.74 -30.38
CA VAL A 72 13.86 -5.44 -29.65
C VAL A 72 15.02 -5.32 -30.62
N GLU A 73 15.79 -4.25 -30.53
CA GLU A 73 16.96 -3.99 -31.36
C GLU A 73 18.14 -3.47 -30.54
N ILE A 74 19.36 -3.72 -31.06
CA ILE A 74 20.56 -3.10 -30.48
C ILE A 74 20.60 -1.63 -30.90
N ALA A 75 20.77 -0.73 -29.94
CA ALA A 75 20.87 0.71 -30.18
C ALA A 75 22.14 1.04 -30.92
N LYS A 76 22.01 1.47 -32.19
CA LYS A 76 23.14 1.72 -33.12
C LYS A 76 24.04 2.84 -32.63
N GLU A 77 23.49 3.85 -31.99
CA GLU A 77 24.22 4.97 -31.41
C GLU A 77 25.22 4.58 -30.32
N PHE A 78 25.05 3.40 -29.72
CA PHE A 78 25.94 2.84 -28.70
C PHE A 78 26.71 1.61 -29.20
N ALA A 79 26.79 1.37 -30.48
CA ALA A 79 27.45 0.18 -31.07
C ALA A 79 28.92 -0.02 -30.62
N ASN A 80 29.62 1.06 -30.30
CA ASN A 80 31.02 1.07 -29.86
C ASN A 80 31.16 1.18 -28.33
N ALA A 81 30.04 1.15 -27.57
CA ALA A 81 30.09 1.24 -26.10
C ALA A 81 30.56 -0.09 -25.47
N THR A 82 31.06 0.00 -24.25
CA THR A 82 31.44 -1.16 -23.44
C THR A 82 30.22 -1.95 -22.92
N ALA A 83 29.05 -1.31 -22.84
CA ALA A 83 27.79 -1.91 -22.48
C ALA A 83 26.95 -2.21 -23.73
N CYS A 84 26.20 -3.31 -23.71
CA CYS A 84 25.17 -3.56 -24.69
C CYS A 84 23.92 -2.75 -24.35
N VAL A 85 23.41 -1.97 -25.29
CA VAL A 85 22.17 -1.18 -25.14
C VAL A 85 21.10 -1.75 -26.06
N LEU A 86 19.96 -2.15 -25.50
CA LEU A 86 18.81 -2.65 -26.24
C LEU A 86 17.66 -1.67 -26.15
N ASN A 87 17.09 -1.28 -27.28
CA ASN A 87 15.80 -0.60 -27.38
C ASN A 87 14.69 -1.64 -27.27
N VAL A 88 13.86 -1.54 -26.25
CA VAL A 88 12.80 -2.53 -25.94
C VAL A 88 11.43 -1.85 -26.06
N PRO A 89 10.60 -2.27 -27.02
CA PRO A 89 9.24 -1.77 -27.14
C PRO A 89 8.41 -2.18 -25.91
N HIS A 90 7.53 -1.27 -25.47
CA HIS A 90 6.65 -1.49 -24.33
C HIS A 90 7.37 -1.93 -23.03
N LEU A 91 8.61 -1.51 -22.83
CA LEU A 91 9.43 -1.92 -21.69
C LEU A 91 8.72 -1.78 -20.33
N PRO A 92 7.94 -0.70 -20.03
CA PRO A 92 7.21 -0.62 -18.75
C PRO A 92 6.30 -1.81 -18.46
N LYS A 93 5.61 -2.35 -19.48
CA LYS A 93 4.72 -3.51 -19.34
C LYS A 93 5.49 -4.82 -19.12
N LEU A 94 6.67 -4.94 -19.70
CA LEU A 94 7.50 -6.14 -19.63
C LEU A 94 8.42 -6.14 -18.38
N LEU A 95 8.64 -4.98 -17.79
CA LEU A 95 9.67 -4.81 -16.77
C LEU A 95 9.46 -5.69 -15.55
N SER A 96 8.21 -5.86 -15.10
CA SER A 96 7.90 -6.73 -13.95
C SER A 96 8.29 -8.19 -14.23
N GLN A 97 8.06 -8.66 -15.46
CA GLN A 97 8.41 -10.00 -15.87
C GLN A 97 9.94 -10.17 -16.03
N ILE A 98 10.60 -9.20 -16.68
CA ILE A 98 12.07 -9.20 -16.84
C ILE A 98 12.75 -9.20 -15.47
N ALA A 99 12.28 -8.38 -14.53
CA ALA A 99 12.80 -8.35 -13.18
C ALA A 99 12.50 -9.63 -12.42
N GLY A 100 11.31 -10.22 -12.60
CA GLY A 100 10.94 -11.52 -12.05
C GLY A 100 11.94 -12.61 -12.46
N GLU A 101 12.20 -12.74 -13.74
CA GLU A 101 13.19 -13.70 -14.24
C GLU A 101 14.62 -13.41 -13.75
N PHE A 102 14.98 -12.13 -13.65
CA PHE A 102 16.29 -11.72 -13.12
C PHE A 102 16.46 -12.19 -11.66
N TYR A 103 15.46 -11.96 -10.82
CA TYR A 103 15.45 -12.33 -9.39
C TYR A 103 14.87 -13.73 -9.13
N THR A 104 14.67 -14.55 -10.18
CA THR A 104 14.19 -15.95 -10.08
C THR A 104 12.78 -16.10 -9.51
N ASN A 105 11.85 -15.21 -9.96
CA ASN A 105 10.42 -15.22 -9.64
C ASN A 105 10.14 -15.38 -8.14
N PRO A 106 10.57 -14.43 -7.31
CA PRO A 106 10.52 -14.59 -5.86
C PRO A 106 9.09 -14.73 -5.32
N SER A 107 8.06 -14.14 -5.96
CA SER A 107 6.67 -14.30 -5.56
C SER A 107 6.14 -15.75 -5.64
N GLU A 108 6.83 -16.65 -6.32
CA GLU A 108 6.51 -18.08 -6.35
C GLU A 108 7.06 -18.86 -5.14
N LYS A 109 7.90 -18.24 -4.32
CA LYS A 109 8.69 -18.90 -3.27
C LYS A 109 8.30 -18.51 -1.85
N LEU A 110 7.38 -17.59 -1.71
CA LEU A 110 6.78 -17.17 -0.44
C LEU A 110 5.29 -16.88 -0.66
N THR A 111 4.50 -16.88 0.39
CA THR A 111 3.10 -16.49 0.33
C THR A 111 3.01 -14.96 0.18
N LEU A 112 2.45 -14.48 -0.93
CA LEU A 112 2.30 -13.05 -1.20
C LEU A 112 0.84 -12.60 -1.07
N ALA A 113 0.57 -11.67 -0.16
CA ALA A 113 -0.72 -11.02 0.00
C ALA A 113 -0.67 -9.58 -0.55
N GLY A 114 -1.53 -9.25 -1.50
CA GLY A 114 -1.69 -7.91 -2.07
C GLY A 114 -2.94 -7.21 -1.52
N ILE A 115 -2.79 -6.02 -0.96
CA ILE A 115 -3.88 -5.25 -0.37
C ILE A 115 -4.09 -3.96 -1.15
N THR A 116 -5.29 -3.78 -1.71
CA THR A 116 -5.68 -2.54 -2.40
C THR A 116 -6.93 -1.90 -1.77
N GLY A 117 -7.16 -0.65 -2.09
CA GLY A 117 -8.26 0.18 -1.59
C GLY A 117 -7.82 1.64 -1.43
N THR A 118 -8.71 2.52 -0.99
CA THR A 118 -8.36 3.90 -0.67
C THR A 118 -7.71 3.96 0.71
N ASN A 119 -8.41 3.52 1.74
CA ASN A 119 -7.98 3.52 3.13
C ASN A 119 -7.80 2.09 3.67
N GLY A 120 -7.05 1.91 4.77
CA GLY A 120 -6.91 0.62 5.47
C GLY A 120 -5.83 -0.33 4.92
N LYS A 121 -5.21 -0.06 3.76
CA LYS A 121 -4.16 -0.90 3.17
C LYS A 121 -3.02 -1.18 4.14
N THR A 122 -2.45 -0.14 4.69
CA THR A 122 -1.31 -0.22 5.62
C THR A 122 -1.67 -1.03 6.86
N THR A 123 -2.80 -0.71 7.49
CA THR A 123 -3.26 -1.43 8.69
C THR A 123 -3.48 -2.90 8.39
N THR A 124 -4.20 -3.23 7.32
CA THR A 124 -4.48 -4.62 6.94
C THR A 124 -3.19 -5.38 6.62
N ALA A 125 -2.24 -4.77 5.88
CA ALA A 125 -0.95 -5.39 5.58
C ALA A 125 -0.13 -5.67 6.85
N GLN A 126 -0.07 -4.71 7.78
CA GLN A 126 0.63 -4.86 9.05
C GLN A 126 -0.04 -5.92 9.95
N LEU A 127 -1.38 -5.97 9.98
CA LEU A 127 -2.13 -6.99 10.74
C LEU A 127 -1.85 -8.39 10.19
N LEU A 128 -1.88 -8.59 8.88
CA LEU A 128 -1.56 -9.88 8.25
C LEU A 128 -0.14 -10.34 8.61
N ALA A 129 0.83 -9.45 8.47
CA ALA A 129 2.23 -9.77 8.73
C ALA A 129 2.46 -10.07 10.22
N GLN A 130 1.87 -9.27 11.11
CA GLN A 130 1.97 -9.47 12.56
C GLN A 130 1.31 -10.79 12.97
N TRP A 131 0.10 -11.06 12.45
CA TRP A 131 -0.63 -12.28 12.78
C TRP A 131 0.10 -13.52 12.29
N HIS A 132 0.65 -13.49 11.06
CA HIS A 132 1.46 -14.59 10.55
C HIS A 132 2.68 -14.88 11.45
N ASN A 133 3.36 -13.83 11.96
CA ASN A 133 4.47 -14.01 12.92
C ASN A 133 4.00 -14.63 14.25
N LEU A 134 2.83 -14.21 14.76
CA LEU A 134 2.26 -14.78 16.00
C LEU A 134 1.91 -16.27 15.83
N LEU A 135 1.64 -16.72 14.61
CA LEU A 135 1.42 -18.12 14.28
C LEU A 135 2.73 -18.91 14.05
N GLY A 136 3.88 -18.28 14.22
CA GLY A 136 5.20 -18.92 14.15
C GLY A 136 5.89 -18.81 12.78
N GLY A 137 5.32 -18.07 11.83
CA GLY A 137 5.94 -17.75 10.55
C GLY A 137 6.91 -16.56 10.63
N LYS A 138 7.52 -16.20 9.50
CA LYS A 138 8.39 -15.02 9.38
C LYS A 138 7.93 -14.13 8.23
N SER A 139 7.33 -13.02 8.55
CA SER A 139 6.74 -12.13 7.57
C SER A 139 7.62 -10.93 7.19
N ALA A 140 7.38 -10.43 6.00
CA ALA A 140 7.84 -9.16 5.50
C ALA A 140 6.64 -8.25 5.15
N VAL A 141 6.88 -6.95 5.03
CA VAL A 141 5.91 -5.96 4.60
C VAL A 141 6.49 -5.06 3.52
N MET A 142 5.63 -4.62 2.60
CA MET A 142 5.95 -3.64 1.57
C MET A 142 4.83 -2.60 1.50
N GLY A 143 5.14 -1.35 1.75
CA GLY A 143 4.09 -0.31 1.74
C GLY A 143 4.54 1.06 2.20
N THR A 144 3.56 1.87 2.57
CA THR A 144 3.74 3.30 2.90
C THR A 144 4.68 3.53 4.08
N ILE A 145 4.68 2.65 5.08
CA ILE A 145 5.57 2.77 6.25
C ILE A 145 7.01 2.39 5.89
N GLY A 146 7.17 1.53 4.90
CA GLY A 146 8.48 1.05 4.46
C GLY A 146 8.44 -0.39 4.00
N ASN A 147 9.61 -0.90 3.62
CA ASN A 147 9.82 -2.27 3.14
C ASN A 147 10.83 -2.99 4.03
N GLY A 148 10.54 -4.22 4.43
CA GLY A 148 11.44 -5.00 5.28
C GLY A 148 10.75 -6.19 5.96
N LEU A 149 11.51 -6.93 6.77
CA LEU A 149 10.90 -7.87 7.70
C LEU A 149 10.00 -7.11 8.67
N PHE A 150 8.90 -7.74 9.09
CA PHE A 150 7.98 -7.11 10.04
C PHE A 150 8.74 -6.66 11.31
N GLY A 151 8.56 -5.39 11.68
CA GLY A 151 9.28 -4.76 12.80
C GLY A 151 10.69 -4.24 12.45
N GLN A 152 11.18 -4.44 11.21
CA GLN A 152 12.51 -4.01 10.75
C GLN A 152 12.42 -3.41 9.33
N VAL A 153 11.54 -2.42 9.16
CA VAL A 153 11.31 -1.78 7.87
C VAL A 153 12.28 -0.63 7.62
N GLN A 154 12.63 -0.42 6.36
CA GLN A 154 13.33 0.76 5.87
C GLN A 154 12.35 1.62 5.09
N GLU A 155 12.49 2.93 5.21
CA GLU A 155 11.64 3.89 4.52
C GLU A 155 11.59 3.62 3.00
N ALA A 156 10.41 3.72 2.41
CA ALA A 156 10.16 3.53 1.00
C ALA A 156 9.71 4.83 0.33
N ALA A 157 10.21 5.08 -0.88
CA ALA A 157 9.85 6.28 -1.64
C ALA A 157 8.39 6.27 -2.13
N ASN A 158 7.81 5.09 -2.29
CA ASN A 158 6.45 4.90 -2.80
C ASN A 158 5.73 3.78 -2.03
N THR A 159 4.42 3.91 -1.89
CA THR A 159 3.57 2.84 -1.32
C THR A 159 3.74 1.50 -2.04
N THR A 160 3.88 1.54 -3.37
CA THR A 160 4.21 0.37 -4.21
C THR A 160 5.47 0.72 -4.99
N GLY A 161 6.54 0.00 -4.75
CA GLY A 161 7.83 0.18 -5.41
C GLY A 161 7.76 0.01 -6.93
N SER A 162 8.83 0.35 -7.63
CA SER A 162 8.97 0.01 -9.05
C SER A 162 8.95 -1.52 -9.26
N ALA A 163 8.73 -1.96 -10.49
CA ALA A 163 8.74 -3.39 -10.82
C ALA A 163 10.06 -4.08 -10.42
N VAL A 164 11.18 -3.38 -10.55
CA VAL A 164 12.51 -3.88 -10.15
C VAL A 164 12.62 -3.97 -8.63
N GLU A 165 12.26 -2.90 -7.91
CA GLU A 165 12.33 -2.85 -6.45
C GLU A 165 11.44 -3.92 -5.80
N ASN A 166 10.24 -4.15 -6.34
CA ASN A 166 9.32 -5.16 -5.82
C ASN A 166 9.93 -6.56 -5.91
N GLN A 167 10.47 -6.95 -7.06
CA GLN A 167 11.10 -8.26 -7.26
C GLN A 167 12.38 -8.40 -6.42
N GLN A 168 13.19 -7.35 -6.34
CA GLN A 168 14.41 -7.33 -5.54
C GLN A 168 14.12 -7.47 -4.05
N ASN A 169 13.14 -6.73 -3.53
CA ASN A 169 12.76 -6.78 -2.12
C ASN A 169 12.25 -8.18 -1.75
N LEU A 170 11.36 -8.77 -2.57
CA LEU A 170 10.87 -10.13 -2.33
C LEU A 170 12.02 -11.15 -2.31
N ALA A 171 12.98 -11.07 -3.25
CA ALA A 171 14.14 -11.93 -3.26
C ALA A 171 15.01 -11.75 -2.00
N ASN A 172 15.21 -10.53 -1.54
CA ASN A 172 15.94 -10.22 -0.31
C ASN A 172 15.21 -10.76 0.93
N PHE A 173 13.88 -10.65 1.00
CA PHE A 173 13.11 -11.16 2.14
C PHE A 173 13.18 -12.68 2.25
N ILE A 174 13.12 -13.37 1.11
CA ILE A 174 13.34 -14.83 1.07
C ILE A 174 14.74 -15.20 1.57
N ALA A 175 15.76 -14.46 1.12
CA ALA A 175 17.14 -14.69 1.58
C ALA A 175 17.31 -14.44 3.09
N LEU A 176 16.48 -13.55 3.66
CA LEU A 176 16.39 -13.31 5.10
C LEU A 176 15.48 -14.31 5.83
N GLY A 177 14.90 -15.28 5.12
CA GLY A 177 14.09 -16.35 5.66
C GLY A 177 12.60 -16.02 5.83
N ALA A 178 12.08 -14.98 5.17
CA ALA A 178 10.64 -14.71 5.15
C ALA A 178 9.91 -15.77 4.30
N ASP A 179 8.77 -16.25 4.79
CA ASP A 179 7.86 -17.19 4.13
C ASP A 179 6.51 -16.52 3.75
N PHE A 180 6.29 -15.28 4.20
CA PHE A 180 5.11 -14.48 3.93
C PHE A 180 5.49 -13.02 3.65
N CYS A 181 4.76 -12.36 2.74
CA CYS A 181 4.87 -10.92 2.53
C CYS A 181 3.49 -10.30 2.34
N ALA A 182 3.17 -9.26 3.12
CA ALA A 182 2.00 -8.41 2.90
C ALA A 182 2.42 -7.14 2.17
N MET A 183 1.83 -6.89 1.00
CA MET A 183 2.18 -5.79 0.12
C MET A 183 1.01 -4.85 -0.13
N GLU A 184 1.20 -3.56 0.12
CA GLU A 184 0.24 -2.54 -0.33
C GLU A 184 0.33 -2.38 -1.86
N VAL A 185 -0.81 -2.56 -2.55
CA VAL A 185 -0.92 -2.43 -4.00
C VAL A 185 -1.73 -1.19 -4.34
N SER A 186 -1.04 -0.11 -4.70
CA SER A 186 -1.66 1.16 -5.10
C SER A 186 -2.23 1.09 -6.52
N SER A 187 -3.24 1.91 -6.81
CA SER A 187 -3.80 2.05 -8.17
C SER A 187 -2.75 2.50 -9.18
N HIS A 188 -1.84 3.41 -8.80
CA HIS A 188 -0.70 3.82 -9.63
C HIS A 188 0.22 2.63 -9.96
N GLY A 189 0.51 1.78 -8.95
CA GLY A 189 1.32 0.59 -9.16
C GLY A 189 0.70 -0.39 -10.16
N LEU A 190 -0.63 -0.52 -10.13
CA LEU A 190 -1.38 -1.35 -11.07
C LEU A 190 -1.38 -0.75 -12.49
N VAL A 191 -1.72 0.54 -12.65
CA VAL A 191 -1.74 1.21 -13.95
C VAL A 191 -0.35 1.24 -14.60
N GLN A 192 0.69 1.39 -13.79
CA GLN A 192 2.08 1.46 -14.25
C GLN A 192 2.76 0.08 -14.34
N TYR A 193 2.01 -1.01 -14.30
CA TYR A 193 2.50 -2.39 -14.46
C TYR A 193 3.60 -2.80 -13.47
N ARG A 194 3.66 -2.14 -12.29
CA ARG A 194 4.75 -2.38 -11.31
C ARG A 194 4.68 -3.73 -10.61
N VAL A 195 3.52 -4.38 -10.66
CA VAL A 195 3.22 -5.65 -9.99
C VAL A 195 2.76 -6.75 -10.98
N GLU A 196 2.86 -6.50 -12.28
CA GLU A 196 2.25 -7.29 -13.36
C GLU A 196 2.62 -8.77 -13.36
N ALA A 197 3.86 -9.09 -13.03
CA ALA A 197 4.36 -10.47 -13.01
C ALA A 197 4.39 -11.09 -11.61
N LEU A 198 3.85 -10.41 -10.60
CA LEU A 198 3.76 -10.99 -9.25
C LEU A 198 2.61 -12.01 -9.21
N GLN A 199 2.85 -13.12 -8.51
CA GLN A 199 1.83 -14.11 -8.20
C GLN A 199 1.33 -13.86 -6.77
N PHE A 200 0.05 -13.53 -6.64
CA PHE A 200 -0.57 -13.27 -5.35
C PHE A 200 -1.32 -14.51 -4.86
N ASP A 201 -0.94 -15.03 -3.70
CA ASP A 201 -1.72 -16.08 -3.03
C ASP A 201 -3.01 -15.53 -2.47
N LEU A 202 -3.02 -14.23 -2.11
CA LEU A 202 -4.15 -13.51 -1.57
C LEU A 202 -4.21 -12.09 -2.15
N ALA A 203 -5.39 -11.66 -2.64
CA ALA A 203 -5.68 -10.27 -2.92
C ALA A 203 -6.84 -9.78 -2.07
N MET A 204 -6.73 -8.55 -1.55
CA MET A 204 -7.71 -7.98 -0.63
C MET A 204 -8.13 -6.59 -1.06
N PHE A 205 -9.43 -6.29 -0.94
CA PHE A 205 -10.01 -4.98 -1.17
C PHE A 205 -10.61 -4.43 0.12
N THR A 206 -10.16 -3.24 0.52
CA THR A 206 -10.60 -2.61 1.75
C THR A 206 -11.79 -1.68 1.55
N ASN A 207 -11.69 -0.70 0.67
CA ASN A 207 -12.76 0.26 0.33
C ASN A 207 -12.36 1.14 -0.85
N LEU A 208 -13.34 1.87 -1.40
CA LEU A 208 -13.12 2.90 -2.40
C LEU A 208 -13.79 4.20 -1.98
N SER A 209 -13.03 5.27 -1.84
CA SER A 209 -13.54 6.64 -1.64
C SER A 209 -12.78 7.61 -2.52
N ARG A 210 -13.28 8.85 -2.65
CA ARG A 210 -12.72 9.87 -3.53
C ARG A 210 -11.27 10.19 -3.17
N ASP A 211 -10.35 9.81 -4.06
CA ASP A 211 -8.92 10.09 -3.97
C ASP A 211 -8.28 9.93 -5.37
N HIS A 212 -7.10 10.52 -5.58
CA HIS A 212 -6.29 10.36 -6.80
C HIS A 212 -7.01 10.66 -8.13
N LEU A 213 -8.03 11.53 -8.14
CA LEU A 213 -8.74 11.90 -9.36
C LEU A 213 -7.93 12.85 -10.27
N ASP A 214 -6.88 13.44 -9.76
CA ASP A 214 -5.84 14.13 -10.53
C ASP A 214 -5.11 13.18 -11.50
N TYR A 215 -5.04 11.90 -11.17
CA TYR A 215 -4.40 10.85 -11.97
C TYR A 215 -5.40 9.96 -12.72
N HIS A 216 -6.49 9.54 -12.06
CA HIS A 216 -7.46 8.59 -12.63
C HIS A 216 -8.67 9.26 -13.29
N HIS A 217 -8.82 10.60 -13.17
CA HIS A 217 -9.87 11.43 -13.73
C HIS A 217 -11.28 11.14 -13.19
N THR A 218 -11.72 9.87 -13.13
CA THR A 218 -13.03 9.46 -12.63
C THR A 218 -12.95 8.37 -11.55
N MET A 219 -14.02 8.19 -10.76
CA MET A 219 -14.10 7.12 -9.77
C MET A 219 -14.17 5.74 -10.43
N GLU A 220 -14.77 5.65 -11.61
CA GLU A 220 -14.87 4.43 -12.41
C GLU A 220 -13.50 3.95 -12.88
N GLU A 221 -12.66 4.86 -13.40
CA GLU A 221 -11.27 4.57 -13.78
C GLU A 221 -10.43 4.17 -12.58
N TYR A 222 -10.63 4.85 -11.44
CA TYR A 222 -9.95 4.53 -10.19
C TYR A 222 -10.33 3.14 -9.67
N ALA A 223 -11.63 2.79 -9.71
CA ALA A 223 -12.13 1.45 -9.39
C ALA A 223 -11.56 0.40 -10.35
N ALA A 224 -11.63 0.65 -11.66
CA ALA A 224 -11.11 -0.25 -12.69
C ALA A 224 -9.62 -0.53 -12.52
N ALA A 225 -8.81 0.50 -12.21
CA ALA A 225 -7.39 0.34 -11.94
C ALA A 225 -7.12 -0.64 -10.78
N LYS A 226 -7.89 -0.53 -9.67
CA LYS A 226 -7.74 -1.46 -8.53
C LYS A 226 -8.29 -2.85 -8.82
N PHE A 227 -9.36 -2.95 -9.61
CA PHE A 227 -9.98 -4.23 -9.97
C PHE A 227 -9.02 -5.14 -10.73
N ARG A 228 -8.03 -4.60 -11.45
CA ARG A 228 -6.99 -5.36 -12.14
C ARG A 228 -6.28 -6.39 -11.24
N LEU A 229 -6.10 -6.07 -9.96
CA LEU A 229 -5.50 -7.00 -8.99
C LEU A 229 -6.29 -8.33 -8.89
N PHE A 230 -7.59 -8.30 -9.11
CA PHE A 230 -8.50 -9.44 -8.96
C PHE A 230 -8.88 -10.12 -10.27
N SER A 231 -8.82 -9.38 -11.39
CA SER A 231 -9.34 -9.81 -12.69
C SER A 231 -8.27 -10.11 -13.73
N GLU A 232 -7.10 -9.44 -13.65
CA GLU A 232 -6.05 -9.56 -14.67
C GLU A 232 -4.78 -10.22 -14.13
N LEU A 233 -4.44 -9.97 -12.86
CA LEU A 233 -3.24 -10.52 -12.26
C LEU A 233 -3.45 -11.95 -11.74
N ASN A 234 -2.35 -12.69 -11.61
CA ASN A 234 -2.39 -14.06 -11.09
C ASN A 234 -2.65 -14.03 -9.58
N THR A 235 -3.92 -14.19 -9.20
CA THR A 235 -4.41 -14.14 -7.81
C THR A 235 -5.21 -15.39 -7.48
N LYS A 236 -4.81 -16.10 -6.41
CA LYS A 236 -5.46 -17.37 -6.00
C LYS A 236 -6.69 -17.12 -5.13
N ALA A 237 -6.53 -16.52 -3.96
CA ALA A 237 -7.64 -16.19 -3.05
C ALA A 237 -7.96 -14.69 -3.11
N LYS A 238 -9.25 -14.36 -3.01
CA LYS A 238 -9.75 -12.99 -3.09
C LYS A 238 -10.64 -12.69 -1.90
N VAL A 239 -10.42 -11.57 -1.20
CA VAL A 239 -11.20 -11.14 -0.04
C VAL A 239 -11.66 -9.71 -0.26
N LEU A 240 -12.95 -9.46 -0.15
CA LEU A 240 -13.57 -8.19 -0.48
C LEU A 240 -14.44 -7.69 0.66
N ASN A 241 -14.32 -6.39 0.96
CA ASN A 241 -15.22 -5.72 1.88
C ASN A 241 -16.62 -5.57 1.24
N ALA A 242 -17.61 -6.23 1.82
CA ALA A 242 -18.99 -6.21 1.38
C ALA A 242 -19.83 -5.06 1.96
N ASP A 243 -19.23 -4.21 2.78
CA ASP A 243 -19.87 -2.97 3.29
C ASP A 243 -19.54 -1.76 2.40
N ASP A 244 -18.71 -1.95 1.36
CA ASP A 244 -18.38 -0.96 0.34
C ASP A 244 -19.12 -1.29 -0.96
N GLU A 245 -19.79 -0.30 -1.57
CA GLU A 245 -20.57 -0.48 -2.79
C GLU A 245 -19.74 -1.11 -3.92
N THR A 246 -18.48 -0.67 -4.07
CA THR A 246 -17.56 -1.23 -5.06
C THR A 246 -17.23 -2.69 -4.75
N GLY A 247 -17.08 -3.02 -3.46
CA GLY A 247 -16.86 -4.40 -3.01
C GLY A 247 -18.04 -5.32 -3.34
N ILE A 248 -19.28 -4.84 -3.16
CA ILE A 248 -20.51 -5.55 -3.55
C ILE A 248 -20.53 -5.81 -5.05
N ASP A 249 -20.26 -4.78 -5.85
CA ASP A 249 -20.22 -4.89 -7.32
C ASP A 249 -19.15 -5.88 -7.80
N TRP A 250 -18.02 -5.96 -7.12
CA TRP A 250 -16.95 -6.89 -7.47
C TRP A 250 -17.24 -8.32 -7.00
N LEU A 251 -17.91 -8.51 -5.87
CA LEU A 251 -18.39 -9.83 -5.44
C LEU A 251 -19.31 -10.46 -6.49
N ALA A 252 -20.19 -9.68 -7.10
CA ALA A 252 -21.05 -10.18 -8.18
C ALA A 252 -20.26 -10.68 -9.42
N LYS A 253 -19.02 -10.22 -9.61
CA LYS A 253 -18.14 -10.59 -10.74
C LYS A 253 -17.13 -11.68 -10.36
N LEU A 254 -16.94 -11.97 -9.07
CA LEU A 254 -15.91 -12.85 -8.53
C LEU A 254 -16.52 -13.94 -7.64
N PRO A 255 -17.13 -14.99 -8.22
CA PRO A 255 -17.91 -15.98 -7.47
C PRO A 255 -17.11 -16.76 -6.41
N ASP A 256 -15.77 -16.83 -6.58
CA ASP A 256 -14.87 -17.55 -5.66
C ASP A 256 -14.34 -16.66 -4.53
N ALA A 257 -14.71 -15.38 -4.50
CA ALA A 257 -14.24 -14.44 -3.50
C ALA A 257 -14.88 -14.71 -2.13
N VAL A 258 -14.19 -14.24 -1.08
CA VAL A 258 -14.69 -14.22 0.29
C VAL A 258 -15.24 -12.84 0.60
N ALA A 259 -16.46 -12.76 1.10
CA ALA A 259 -17.11 -11.53 1.51
C ALA A 259 -16.83 -11.24 2.99
N VAL A 260 -16.52 -9.99 3.33
CA VAL A 260 -16.36 -9.56 4.72
C VAL A 260 -17.34 -8.43 5.01
N SER A 261 -18.07 -8.51 6.13
CA SER A 261 -19.02 -7.46 6.53
C SER A 261 -19.03 -7.26 8.04
N VAL A 262 -19.26 -6.03 8.47
CA VAL A 262 -19.60 -5.70 9.87
C VAL A 262 -21.11 -5.56 10.10
N ASN A 263 -21.91 -5.70 9.04
CA ASN A 263 -23.36 -5.71 9.15
C ASN A 263 -23.85 -7.10 9.64
N PRO A 264 -24.50 -7.22 10.80
CA PRO A 264 -24.97 -8.48 11.33
C PRO A 264 -26.05 -9.14 10.46
N ASP A 265 -26.80 -8.34 9.69
CA ASP A 265 -27.85 -8.83 8.77
C ASP A 265 -27.31 -9.23 7.40
N PHE A 266 -26.01 -9.12 7.16
CA PHE A 266 -25.37 -9.50 5.91
C PHE A 266 -25.62 -10.98 5.59
N GLN A 267 -26.05 -11.23 4.35
CA GLN A 267 -26.24 -12.58 3.80
C GLN A 267 -25.52 -12.69 2.47
N SER A 268 -24.89 -13.80 2.21
CA SER A 268 -24.14 -14.03 0.96
C SER A 268 -24.14 -15.50 0.57
N SER A 269 -24.11 -15.75 -0.73
CA SER A 269 -23.80 -17.07 -1.30
C SER A 269 -22.29 -17.36 -1.37
N HIS A 270 -21.46 -16.33 -1.19
CA HIS A 270 -20.00 -16.47 -1.11
C HIS A 270 -19.61 -17.07 0.25
N ARG A 271 -18.38 -17.61 0.33
CA ARG A 271 -17.76 -17.78 1.65
C ARG A 271 -17.65 -16.41 2.31
N TYR A 272 -17.79 -16.34 3.62
CA TYR A 272 -17.86 -15.06 4.31
C TYR A 272 -17.24 -15.09 5.71
N VAL A 273 -16.94 -13.89 6.20
CA VAL A 273 -16.73 -13.56 7.60
C VAL A 273 -17.58 -12.33 7.91
N LYS A 274 -18.50 -12.40 8.87
CA LYS A 274 -19.30 -11.25 9.29
C LYS A 274 -19.28 -11.04 10.79
N ALA A 275 -19.29 -9.79 11.26
CA ALA A 275 -19.57 -9.49 12.63
C ALA A 275 -21.06 -9.71 12.94
N THR A 276 -21.36 -10.37 14.05
CA THR A 276 -22.72 -10.49 14.59
C THR A 276 -22.96 -9.47 15.70
N ARG A 277 -21.90 -9.07 16.41
CA ARG A 277 -21.94 -8.04 17.43
C ARG A 277 -20.57 -7.39 17.59
N VAL A 278 -20.54 -6.08 17.78
CA VAL A 278 -19.34 -5.32 18.11
C VAL A 278 -19.59 -4.49 19.35
N ALA A 279 -18.74 -4.64 20.36
CA ALA A 279 -18.76 -3.85 21.59
C ALA A 279 -17.43 -3.11 21.72
N PHE A 280 -17.47 -1.78 21.75
CA PHE A 280 -16.29 -0.93 21.92
C PHE A 280 -16.04 -0.66 23.41
N THR A 281 -14.77 -0.54 23.78
CA THR A 281 -14.28 -0.17 25.12
C THR A 281 -13.16 0.86 24.97
N LEU A 282 -12.74 1.49 26.05
CA LEU A 282 -11.56 2.38 26.05
C LEU A 282 -10.27 1.69 25.56
N GLN A 283 -10.21 0.38 25.58
CA GLN A 283 -9.01 -0.40 25.27
C GLN A 283 -9.12 -1.18 23.94
N GLY A 284 -10.17 -0.95 23.16
CA GLY A 284 -10.37 -1.65 21.89
C GLY A 284 -11.80 -2.13 21.66
N ALA A 285 -11.95 -3.33 21.10
CA ALA A 285 -13.25 -3.90 20.76
C ALA A 285 -13.32 -5.41 21.02
N THR A 286 -14.52 -5.87 21.41
CA THR A 286 -14.90 -7.29 21.38
C THR A 286 -15.83 -7.51 20.20
N ILE A 287 -15.49 -8.47 19.33
CA ILE A 287 -16.17 -8.72 18.05
C ILE A 287 -16.64 -10.17 18.05
N GLU A 288 -17.94 -10.40 18.18
CA GLU A 288 -18.53 -11.71 17.93
C GLU A 288 -18.72 -11.84 16.41
N PHE A 289 -18.32 -12.96 15.82
CA PHE A 289 -18.39 -13.16 14.39
C PHE A 289 -18.87 -14.56 14.01
N GLU A 290 -19.43 -14.66 12.82
CA GLU A 290 -19.82 -15.86 12.14
C GLU A 290 -19.06 -15.96 10.81
N SER A 291 -18.62 -17.14 10.43
CA SER A 291 -17.90 -17.35 9.20
C SER A 291 -18.13 -18.71 8.57
N SER A 292 -17.75 -18.87 7.32
CA SER A 292 -17.75 -20.15 6.60
C SER A 292 -16.73 -21.16 7.17
N TRP A 293 -15.91 -20.77 8.11
CA TRP A 293 -14.92 -21.63 8.81
C TRP A 293 -15.29 -21.92 10.26
N GLY A 294 -16.38 -21.32 10.76
CA GLY A 294 -16.84 -21.42 12.14
C GLY A 294 -17.11 -20.04 12.76
N ASN A 295 -17.54 -20.04 14.01
CA ASN A 295 -17.89 -18.85 14.75
C ASN A 295 -16.86 -18.60 15.86
N GLY A 296 -16.79 -17.37 16.35
CA GLY A 296 -15.86 -17.05 17.43
C GLY A 296 -16.04 -15.63 17.97
N THR A 297 -15.17 -15.28 18.89
CA THR A 297 -15.08 -13.93 19.47
C THR A 297 -13.63 -13.47 19.36
N LEU A 298 -13.42 -12.32 18.73
CA LEU A 298 -12.13 -11.64 18.71
C LEU A 298 -12.10 -10.57 19.81
N HIS A 299 -11.00 -10.52 20.56
CA HIS A 299 -10.65 -9.40 21.40
C HIS A 299 -9.55 -8.59 20.72
N SER A 300 -9.76 -7.32 20.51
CA SER A 300 -8.85 -6.45 19.79
C SER A 300 -8.50 -5.21 20.61
N GLN A 301 -7.22 -4.83 20.59
CA GLN A 301 -6.74 -3.58 21.19
C GLN A 301 -6.79 -2.41 20.16
N LEU A 302 -7.29 -2.64 18.94
CA LEU A 302 -7.36 -1.64 17.90
C LEU A 302 -8.50 -0.67 18.15
N ILE A 303 -8.24 0.61 17.96
CA ILE A 303 -9.19 1.70 18.14
C ILE A 303 -9.93 1.99 16.85
N GLY A 304 -11.25 2.18 16.93
CA GLY A 304 -12.11 2.63 15.85
C GLY A 304 -12.81 1.53 15.05
N ALA A 305 -14.03 1.85 14.59
CA ALA A 305 -14.89 0.91 13.86
C ALA A 305 -14.26 0.42 12.55
N PHE A 306 -13.52 1.28 11.83
CA PHE A 306 -12.85 0.89 10.59
C PHE A 306 -11.74 -0.17 10.83
N ASN A 307 -11.16 -0.22 12.04
CA ASN A 307 -10.20 -1.26 12.39
C ASN A 307 -10.86 -2.61 12.67
N VAL A 308 -12.14 -2.62 13.02
CA VAL A 308 -12.92 -3.88 13.05
C VAL A 308 -13.00 -4.48 11.63
N VAL A 309 -13.30 -3.65 10.62
CA VAL A 309 -13.29 -4.08 9.21
C VAL A 309 -11.92 -4.59 8.79
N ASN A 310 -10.84 -3.83 9.08
CA ASN A 310 -9.47 -4.23 8.74
C ASN A 310 -9.08 -5.57 9.40
N LEU A 311 -9.48 -5.77 10.66
CA LEU A 311 -9.21 -7.00 11.41
C LEU A 311 -9.98 -8.20 10.82
N LEU A 312 -11.27 -8.02 10.49
CA LEU A 312 -12.07 -9.08 9.87
C LEU A 312 -11.59 -9.41 8.46
N LEU A 313 -11.13 -8.41 7.69
CA LEU A 313 -10.46 -8.64 6.41
C LEU A 313 -9.19 -9.48 6.60
N ALA A 314 -8.33 -9.13 7.56
CA ALA A 314 -7.13 -9.89 7.85
C ALA A 314 -7.45 -11.32 8.31
N LEU A 315 -8.46 -11.50 9.17
CA LEU A 315 -8.95 -12.81 9.58
C LEU A 315 -9.38 -13.65 8.35
N ALA A 316 -10.25 -13.07 7.51
CA ALA A 316 -10.75 -13.74 6.30
C ALA A 316 -9.62 -14.11 5.34
N GLY A 317 -8.62 -13.23 5.19
CA GLY A 317 -7.44 -13.47 4.38
C GLY A 317 -6.63 -14.67 4.88
N LEU A 318 -6.32 -14.73 6.17
CA LEU A 318 -5.57 -15.83 6.76
C LEU A 318 -6.36 -17.15 6.74
N LEU A 319 -7.69 -17.10 6.95
CA LEU A 319 -8.56 -18.27 6.80
C LEU A 319 -8.59 -18.77 5.34
N ALA A 320 -8.64 -17.88 4.37
CA ALA A 320 -8.58 -18.22 2.96
C ALA A 320 -7.23 -18.85 2.54
N LEU A 321 -6.15 -18.49 3.23
CA LEU A 321 -4.83 -19.11 3.09
C LEU A 321 -4.69 -20.44 3.85
N GLY A 322 -5.72 -20.86 4.61
CA GLY A 322 -5.75 -22.15 5.29
C GLY A 322 -5.22 -22.14 6.73
N HIS A 323 -5.07 -20.97 7.35
CA HIS A 323 -4.73 -20.90 8.77
C HIS A 323 -5.88 -21.39 9.66
N ASP A 324 -5.54 -21.95 10.80
CA ASP A 324 -6.49 -22.49 11.77
C ASP A 324 -7.25 -21.38 12.50
N LEU A 325 -8.59 -21.45 12.48
CA LEU A 325 -9.46 -20.45 13.10
C LEU A 325 -9.21 -20.28 14.60
N GLN A 326 -9.04 -21.39 15.34
CA GLN A 326 -8.87 -21.33 16.78
C GLN A 326 -7.57 -20.62 17.16
N LYS A 327 -6.46 -20.93 16.46
CA LYS A 327 -5.17 -20.25 16.65
C LYS A 327 -5.25 -18.75 16.32
N LEU A 328 -6.00 -18.39 15.29
CA LEU A 328 -6.25 -16.98 14.94
C LEU A 328 -7.01 -16.28 16.06
N VAL A 329 -8.08 -16.87 16.60
CA VAL A 329 -8.85 -16.31 17.72
C VAL A 329 -7.98 -16.17 18.97
N GLU A 330 -7.19 -17.18 19.31
CA GLU A 330 -6.31 -17.17 20.48
C GLU A 330 -5.22 -16.10 20.40
N THR A 331 -4.73 -15.78 19.22
CA THR A 331 -3.63 -14.82 19.02
C THR A 331 -4.11 -13.40 18.71
N ALA A 332 -5.38 -13.21 18.35
CA ALA A 332 -5.94 -11.89 18.03
C ALA A 332 -5.73 -10.83 19.13
N PRO A 333 -5.83 -11.15 20.45
CA PRO A 333 -5.59 -10.17 21.52
C PRO A 333 -4.15 -9.65 21.58
N LEU A 334 -3.21 -10.32 20.93
CA LEU A 334 -1.79 -9.94 20.88
C LEU A 334 -1.47 -8.95 19.73
N LEU A 335 -2.43 -8.71 18.82
CA LEU A 335 -2.28 -7.79 17.73
C LEU A 335 -2.25 -6.36 18.25
N LYS A 336 -1.24 -5.61 17.78
CA LYS A 336 -1.03 -4.20 18.14
C LYS A 336 -1.42 -3.29 16.98
N GLY A 337 -1.81 -2.07 17.33
CA GLY A 337 -2.05 -1.01 16.37
C GLY A 337 -0.80 -0.67 15.55
N VAL A 338 -1.02 0.02 14.46
CA VAL A 338 0.02 0.45 13.53
C VAL A 338 0.45 1.87 13.86
N ALA A 339 1.75 2.14 13.91
CA ALA A 339 2.29 3.47 14.18
C ALA A 339 1.67 4.53 13.26
N GLY A 340 1.18 5.61 13.84
CA GLY A 340 0.50 6.69 13.14
C GLY A 340 -0.84 6.31 12.49
N ARG A 341 -1.49 5.21 12.89
CA ARG A 341 -2.82 4.79 12.40
C ARG A 341 -3.76 4.51 13.58
N MET A 342 -4.40 5.55 14.11
CA MET A 342 -5.10 5.51 15.39
C MET A 342 -4.23 4.88 16.49
N GLU A 343 -2.96 5.20 16.46
CA GLU A 343 -1.98 4.71 17.42
C GLU A 343 -2.33 5.23 18.81
N CYS A 344 -2.57 4.32 19.72
CA CYS A 344 -2.94 4.62 21.07
C CYS A 344 -1.67 4.83 21.92
N VAL A 345 -1.49 6.03 22.44
CA VAL A 345 -0.43 6.37 23.40
C VAL A 345 -1.06 6.65 24.74
N THR A 346 -0.71 5.84 25.73
CA THR A 346 -1.23 5.94 27.10
C THR A 346 -0.11 6.11 28.10
N ALA A 347 -0.38 6.87 29.16
CA ALA A 347 0.46 6.94 30.34
C ALA A 347 -0.44 7.00 31.58
N GLU A 348 0.06 6.55 32.72
CA GLU A 348 -0.68 6.54 33.97
C GLU A 348 -1.11 7.96 34.36
N ASN A 349 -2.40 8.15 34.68
CA ASN A 349 -3.00 9.45 35.04
C ASN A 349 -2.84 10.55 33.96
N ARG A 350 -2.77 10.17 32.69
CA ARG A 350 -2.73 11.09 31.55
C ARG A 350 -3.92 10.81 30.62
N PRO A 351 -4.33 11.82 29.83
CA PRO A 351 -5.35 11.58 28.80
C PRO A 351 -4.89 10.52 27.79
N LEU A 352 -5.85 9.79 27.23
CA LEU A 352 -5.64 8.94 26.08
C LEU A 352 -5.28 9.82 24.88
N VAL A 353 -4.16 9.54 24.22
CA VAL A 353 -3.74 10.22 23.00
C VAL A 353 -3.84 9.24 21.84
N LEU A 354 -4.51 9.65 20.77
CA LEU A 354 -4.59 8.90 19.51
C LEU A 354 -3.81 9.65 18.43
N VAL A 355 -2.86 8.98 17.80
CA VAL A 355 -2.07 9.54 16.70
C VAL A 355 -2.53 8.91 15.41
N ASP A 356 -2.96 9.75 14.45
CA ASP A 356 -3.42 9.31 13.14
C ASP A 356 -2.80 10.09 11.99
N TYR A 357 -2.67 9.44 10.85
CA TYR A 357 -2.14 10.03 9.60
C TYR A 357 -3.20 10.79 8.81
N ALA A 358 -4.39 11.02 9.37
CA ALA A 358 -5.50 11.71 8.72
C ALA A 358 -5.06 13.10 8.22
N HIS A 359 -5.09 13.30 6.91
CA HIS A 359 -4.68 14.53 6.25
C HIS A 359 -5.68 14.99 5.17
N THR A 360 -6.84 14.34 5.12
CA THR A 360 -7.97 14.68 4.25
C THR A 360 -9.23 14.88 5.11
N PRO A 361 -10.27 15.59 4.61
CA PRO A 361 -11.52 15.75 5.31
C PRO A 361 -12.15 14.41 5.73
N ASP A 362 -12.33 13.48 4.81
CA ASP A 362 -12.90 12.15 5.07
C ASP A 362 -12.11 11.36 6.12
N ALA A 363 -10.77 11.40 6.05
CA ALA A 363 -9.94 10.70 7.02
C ALA A 363 -10.04 11.30 8.42
N LEU A 364 -10.07 12.65 8.53
CA LEU A 364 -10.23 13.34 9.81
C LEU A 364 -11.61 13.05 10.43
N GLU A 365 -12.67 13.08 9.61
CA GLU A 365 -14.02 12.74 10.04
C GLU A 365 -14.08 11.33 10.64
N LYS A 366 -13.56 10.34 9.91
CA LYS A 366 -13.51 8.94 10.36
C LYS A 366 -12.67 8.76 11.62
N ALA A 367 -11.54 9.45 11.71
CA ALA A 367 -10.68 9.39 12.91
C ALA A 367 -11.39 9.96 14.15
N LEU A 368 -12.05 11.12 14.04
CA LEU A 368 -12.79 11.72 15.15
C LEU A 368 -14.03 10.91 15.55
N GLN A 369 -14.78 10.40 14.57
CA GLN A 369 -15.91 9.48 14.84
C GLN A 369 -15.42 8.21 15.55
N ALA A 370 -14.30 7.64 15.13
CA ALA A 370 -13.70 6.49 15.76
C ALA A 370 -13.24 6.80 17.19
N ALA A 371 -12.55 7.94 17.39
CA ALA A 371 -12.11 8.37 18.71
C ALA A 371 -13.29 8.58 19.68
N ARG A 372 -14.41 9.13 19.20
CA ARG A 372 -15.63 9.36 20.00
C ARG A 372 -16.22 8.06 20.53
N LEU A 373 -16.14 6.94 19.82
CA LEU A 373 -16.61 5.64 20.29
C LEU A 373 -15.87 5.15 21.55
N HIS A 374 -14.68 5.67 21.78
CA HIS A 374 -13.80 5.29 22.89
C HIS A 374 -13.63 6.43 23.91
N CYS A 375 -14.37 7.54 23.78
CA CYS A 375 -14.24 8.74 24.62
C CYS A 375 -15.54 9.01 25.37
N GLU A 376 -15.54 8.86 26.70
CA GLU A 376 -16.65 9.22 27.57
C GLU A 376 -16.60 10.72 28.01
N GLY A 377 -15.43 11.34 27.91
CA GLY A 377 -15.18 12.73 28.30
C GLY A 377 -15.08 13.68 27.11
N GLU A 378 -14.23 14.70 27.26
CA GLU A 378 -13.97 15.69 26.21
C GLU A 378 -13.01 15.15 25.17
N LEU A 379 -13.35 15.29 23.88
CA LEU A 379 -12.54 14.95 22.73
C LEU A 379 -11.82 16.18 22.20
N TYR A 380 -10.51 16.20 22.28
CA TYR A 380 -9.65 17.22 21.70
C TYR A 380 -9.16 16.80 20.31
N CYS A 381 -9.30 17.69 19.34
CA CYS A 381 -8.72 17.51 18.01
C CYS A 381 -7.53 18.45 17.82
N ILE A 382 -6.34 17.89 17.61
CA ILE A 382 -5.13 18.65 17.27
C ILE A 382 -4.80 18.36 15.81
N PHE A 383 -4.87 19.36 14.92
CA PHE A 383 -4.57 19.17 13.51
C PHE A 383 -3.94 20.40 12.87
N GLY A 384 -3.24 20.17 11.75
CA GLY A 384 -2.72 21.19 10.86
C GLY A 384 -2.86 20.76 9.39
N CYS A 385 -2.54 21.66 8.48
CA CYS A 385 -2.54 21.40 7.05
C CYS A 385 -1.19 21.77 6.43
N GLY A 386 -0.67 20.92 5.55
CA GLY A 386 0.56 21.20 4.83
C GLY A 386 0.37 22.23 3.71
N GLY A 387 1.46 22.95 3.40
CA GLY A 387 1.57 23.85 2.24
C GLY A 387 1.79 23.09 0.94
N ASP A 388 1.62 23.78 -0.20
CA ASP A 388 1.74 23.26 -1.58
C ASP A 388 0.87 22.01 -1.80
N ARG A 389 -0.35 22.03 -1.25
CA ARG A 389 -1.36 20.99 -1.32
C ARG A 389 -2.72 21.63 -1.60
N ASP A 390 -3.75 20.80 -1.78
CA ASP A 390 -5.13 21.27 -1.96
C ASP A 390 -5.56 22.21 -0.81
N ALA A 391 -5.63 23.51 -1.07
CA ALA A 391 -6.06 24.51 -0.12
C ALA A 391 -7.55 24.40 0.21
N GLY A 392 -8.36 23.85 -0.70
CA GLY A 392 -9.81 23.68 -0.52
C GLY A 392 -10.18 22.76 0.64
N LYS A 393 -9.32 21.81 0.98
CA LYS A 393 -9.54 20.91 2.11
C LYS A 393 -9.40 21.58 3.49
N ARG A 394 -8.65 22.70 3.58
CA ARG A 394 -8.32 23.36 4.85
C ARG A 394 -9.58 23.79 5.63
N PRO A 395 -10.51 24.56 5.05
CA PRO A 395 -11.75 24.92 5.74
C PRO A 395 -12.69 23.72 5.95
N MET A 396 -12.64 22.70 5.09
CA MET A 396 -13.45 21.49 5.28
C MET A 396 -13.01 20.71 6.50
N MET A 397 -11.70 20.54 6.70
CA MET A 397 -11.14 19.87 7.90
C MET A 397 -11.47 20.64 9.17
N ALA A 398 -11.41 21.97 9.14
CA ALA A 398 -11.79 22.82 10.27
C ALA A 398 -13.27 22.64 10.65
N ASN A 399 -14.17 22.64 9.66
CA ASN A 399 -15.59 22.42 9.90
C ASN A 399 -15.89 21.02 10.47
N ILE A 400 -15.18 19.99 10.03
CA ILE A 400 -15.30 18.63 10.56
C ILE A 400 -14.81 18.57 12.02
N ALA A 401 -13.66 19.18 12.30
CA ALA A 401 -13.12 19.24 13.67
C ALA A 401 -14.09 19.97 14.60
N GLU A 402 -14.69 21.09 14.16
CA GLU A 402 -15.71 21.82 14.92
C GLU A 402 -16.95 20.99 15.23
N GLN A 403 -17.39 20.14 14.31
CA GLN A 403 -18.61 19.35 14.48
C GLN A 403 -18.42 18.12 15.37
N LEU A 404 -17.22 17.54 15.40
CA LEU A 404 -16.99 16.23 15.99
C LEU A 404 -16.13 16.26 17.26
N ALA A 405 -15.36 17.33 17.51
CA ALA A 405 -14.56 17.49 18.71
C ALA A 405 -15.19 18.54 19.65
N ASP A 406 -14.92 18.40 20.95
CA ASP A 406 -15.36 19.38 21.96
C ASP A 406 -14.42 20.58 22.03
N CYS A 407 -13.12 20.34 21.77
CA CYS A 407 -12.08 21.35 21.71
C CYS A 407 -11.18 21.11 20.50
N VAL A 408 -10.77 22.19 19.83
CA VAL A 408 -9.89 22.11 18.66
C VAL A 408 -8.62 22.93 18.88
N ILE A 409 -7.49 22.34 18.54
CA ILE A 409 -6.20 23.03 18.47
C ILE A 409 -5.75 23.01 17.01
N ALA A 410 -5.77 24.18 16.37
CA ALA A 410 -5.18 24.33 15.04
C ALA A 410 -3.71 24.70 15.17
N THR A 411 -2.83 23.91 14.56
CA THR A 411 -1.38 24.06 14.66
C THR A 411 -0.70 24.06 13.30
N ASP A 412 0.55 24.49 13.26
CA ASP A 412 1.35 24.40 12.02
C ASP A 412 1.68 22.96 11.67
N ASP A 413 1.72 22.70 10.38
CA ASP A 413 2.29 21.49 9.79
C ASP A 413 3.42 21.90 8.83
N ASN A 414 3.90 21.04 7.96
CA ASN A 414 4.96 21.36 7.01
C ASN A 414 4.47 22.41 5.97
N PRO A 415 4.92 23.67 6.03
CA PRO A 415 4.43 24.73 5.15
C PRO A 415 5.02 24.64 3.73
N ARG A 416 6.11 23.89 3.53
CA ARG A 416 6.89 23.84 2.29
C ARG A 416 7.27 25.27 1.82
N THR A 417 6.69 25.74 0.68
CA THR A 417 6.95 27.08 0.15
C THR A 417 5.87 28.09 0.51
N GLU A 418 4.75 27.66 1.14
CA GLU A 418 3.68 28.56 1.56
C GLU A 418 3.94 29.22 2.92
N ASP A 419 3.31 30.38 3.12
CA ASP A 419 3.33 31.08 4.41
C ASP A 419 2.39 30.40 5.41
N ASN A 420 2.87 30.05 6.60
CA ASN A 420 2.11 29.46 7.70
C ASN A 420 0.89 30.29 8.07
N GLN A 421 1.00 31.62 8.09
CA GLN A 421 -0.13 32.51 8.41
C GLN A 421 -1.25 32.42 7.39
N LYS A 422 -0.92 32.25 6.10
CA LYS A 422 -1.90 32.04 5.04
C LYS A 422 -2.60 30.70 5.18
N ILE A 423 -1.85 29.63 5.48
CA ILE A 423 -2.41 28.30 5.71
C ILE A 423 -3.37 28.34 6.90
N MET A 424 -2.97 28.95 8.01
CA MET A 424 -3.80 29.09 9.21
C MET A 424 -5.06 29.93 8.94
N ALA A 425 -4.94 31.03 8.18
CA ALA A 425 -6.09 31.82 7.79
C ALA A 425 -7.11 31.04 6.95
N ASP A 426 -6.65 30.13 6.08
CA ASP A 426 -7.54 29.26 5.30
C ASP A 426 -8.22 28.19 6.18
N ILE A 427 -7.51 27.65 7.17
CA ILE A 427 -8.10 26.73 8.17
C ILE A 427 -9.21 27.45 8.95
N LEU A 428 -8.92 28.64 9.47
CA LEU A 428 -9.86 29.40 10.31
C LEU A 428 -11.16 29.79 9.58
N LYS A 429 -11.17 29.91 8.26
CA LYS A 429 -12.39 30.17 7.46
C LYS A 429 -13.43 29.05 7.59
N GLY A 430 -13.03 27.83 8.00
CA GLY A 430 -13.95 26.70 8.16
C GLY A 430 -14.71 26.69 9.48
N PHE A 431 -14.28 27.44 10.49
CA PHE A 431 -14.94 27.51 11.78
C PHE A 431 -16.09 28.52 11.76
N LYS A 432 -17.24 28.12 12.30
CA LYS A 432 -18.39 28.99 12.57
C LYS A 432 -18.30 29.61 13.97
N ASN A 433 -17.77 28.83 14.93
CA ASN A 433 -17.57 29.26 16.30
C ASN A 433 -16.07 29.25 16.63
N ILE A 434 -15.43 30.40 16.54
CA ILE A 434 -14.00 30.58 16.85
C ILE A 434 -13.72 30.32 18.35
N GLY A 435 -14.72 30.29 19.22
CA GLY A 435 -14.55 30.09 20.65
C GLY A 435 -14.11 28.68 21.03
N ILE A 436 -14.25 27.70 20.15
CA ILE A 436 -13.80 26.30 20.40
C ILE A 436 -12.40 26.01 19.87
N VAL A 437 -11.81 26.90 19.07
CA VAL A 437 -10.50 26.69 18.48
C VAL A 437 -9.42 27.53 19.16
N GLN A 438 -8.33 26.88 19.51
CA GLN A 438 -7.10 27.52 19.95
C GLN A 438 -6.05 27.38 18.83
N VAL A 439 -5.41 28.50 18.48
CA VAL A 439 -4.32 28.51 17.50
C VAL A 439 -2.99 28.45 18.23
N ILE A 440 -2.16 27.45 17.89
CA ILE A 440 -0.81 27.27 18.45
C ILE A 440 0.13 27.05 17.28
N HIS A 441 1.01 28.03 16.98
CA HIS A 441 1.93 27.98 15.85
C HIS A 441 3.16 27.08 16.08
N ASP A 442 3.51 26.84 17.34
CA ASP A 442 4.61 25.94 17.69
C ASP A 442 4.06 24.54 18.01
N ARG A 443 4.59 23.52 17.33
CA ARG A 443 4.13 22.13 17.42
C ARG A 443 4.97 21.30 18.37
#